data_4f9174cc9e9ff9212ab20dab36ad8a94
#
_entry.id   4f9174cc9e9ff9212ab20dab36ad8a94
#
_cell.length_a   1.000
_cell.length_b   1.000
_cell.length_c   1.000
_cell.angle_alpha   90.00
_cell.angle_beta   90.00
_cell.angle_gamma   90.00
#
_symmetry.space_group_name_H-M   'P 1'
#
loop_
_entity.id
_entity.type
_entity.pdbx_description
1 polymer ?
#
loop_
_entity_poly.entity_id
_entity_poly.type
_entity_poly.pdbx_seq_one_letter_code
_entity_poly.pdbx_strand_id
1 'polypeptide(L)'
;MAPPAPPNSPDGDAPPAMESQAGLPEHVVEDILLRLPTAEDLARASMANASFRRIIAARSFLRRFRALHRPPLLGVLAYDSSQRANLSVAFLPAQPPHPAAAAAAHTLARADFSCSFLPSPELWINCDFRDGRALLSKHGDFLSNLAVCDPLHRRYL
;
A
#
# COMPACT_ATOMS: atom_id res chain seq x y z
N MET A 1 71.59 6.25 -42.33
CA MET A 1 70.68 5.28 -42.95
C MET A 1 69.67 4.91 -41.89
N ALA A 2 68.56 5.56 -41.89
CA ALA A 2 67.47 5.32 -40.93
C ALA A 2 66.47 4.38 -41.58
N PRO A 3 65.87 3.41 -40.84
CA PRO A 3 64.90 2.50 -41.39
C PRO A 3 63.47 3.18 -41.50
N PRO A 4 62.67 2.79 -42.46
CA PRO A 4 61.35 3.39 -42.70
C PRO A 4 60.30 2.96 -41.63
N ALA A 5 59.41 3.89 -41.34
CA ALA A 5 58.28 3.70 -40.45
C ALA A 5 57.27 2.69 -41.03
N PRO A 6 56.57 1.92 -40.18
CA PRO A 6 55.50 1.00 -40.64
C PRO A 6 54.24 1.75 -40.99
N PRO A 7 53.40 1.20 -41.91
CA PRO A 7 52.14 1.83 -42.34
C PRO A 7 51.06 1.77 -41.29
N ASN A 8 50.25 2.82 -41.27
CA ASN A 8 49.02 2.94 -40.48
C ASN A 8 48.06 1.77 -40.75
N SER A 9 47.61 1.14 -39.69
CA SER A 9 46.51 0.20 -39.72
C SER A 9 45.17 0.94 -39.90
N PRO A 10 44.27 0.41 -40.68
CA PRO A 10 42.95 1.01 -40.91
C PRO A 10 42.04 0.92 -39.70
N ASP A 11 41.17 1.89 -39.65
CA ASP A 11 40.07 2.09 -38.73
C ASP A 11 39.42 0.78 -38.30
N GLY A 12 39.50 0.52 -37.00
CA GLY A 12 38.65 -0.45 -36.35
C GLY A 12 37.20 0.07 -36.34
N ASP A 13 36.41 -0.58 -37.15
CA ASP A 13 34.96 -0.46 -37.14
C ASP A 13 34.44 -0.78 -35.72
N ALA A 14 34.20 0.25 -34.94
CA ALA A 14 33.55 0.12 -33.65
C ALA A 14 32.12 -0.35 -33.93
N PRO A 15 31.66 -1.43 -33.31
CA PRO A 15 30.26 -1.87 -33.48
C PRO A 15 29.36 -0.73 -33.09
N PRO A 16 28.24 -0.50 -33.83
CA PRO A 16 27.30 0.56 -33.52
C PRO A 16 26.83 0.36 -32.07
N ALA A 17 27.02 1.38 -31.26
CA ALA A 17 26.47 1.43 -29.91
C ALA A 17 25.00 1.01 -30.01
N MET A 18 24.65 -0.05 -29.34
CA MET A 18 23.24 -0.51 -29.24
C MET A 18 22.42 0.73 -28.89
N GLU A 19 21.61 1.16 -29.86
CA GLU A 19 20.62 2.20 -29.66
C GLU A 19 19.86 1.83 -28.39
N SER A 20 20.04 2.61 -27.33
CA SER A 20 19.21 2.53 -26.15
C SER A 20 17.78 2.58 -26.63
N GLN A 21 17.05 1.49 -26.48
CA GLN A 21 15.61 1.50 -26.70
C GLN A 21 15.09 2.67 -25.89
N ALA A 22 14.68 3.74 -26.58
CA ALA A 22 14.15 4.94 -25.96
C ALA A 22 12.93 4.51 -25.17
N GLY A 23 13.14 4.29 -23.88
CA GLY A 23 12.06 3.91 -22.98
C GLY A 23 11.01 5.01 -23.03
N LEU A 24 9.75 4.64 -22.91
CA LEU A 24 8.64 5.59 -22.87
C LEU A 24 8.97 6.69 -21.83
N PRO A 25 8.65 7.97 -22.11
CA PRO A 25 8.79 9.04 -21.15
C PRO A 25 8.06 8.70 -19.84
N GLU A 26 8.64 9.09 -18.71
CA GLU A 26 8.12 8.73 -17.38
C GLU A 26 6.65 9.09 -17.19
N HIS A 27 6.22 10.25 -17.68
CA HIS A 27 4.81 10.68 -17.60
C HIS A 27 3.86 9.76 -18.39
N VAL A 28 4.30 9.22 -19.53
CA VAL A 28 3.50 8.27 -20.34
C VAL A 28 3.37 6.95 -19.57
N VAL A 29 4.45 6.49 -18.96
CA VAL A 29 4.43 5.28 -18.11
C VAL A 29 3.52 5.51 -16.91
N GLU A 30 3.58 6.67 -16.26
CA GLU A 30 2.69 7.02 -15.15
C GLU A 30 1.22 6.96 -15.57
N ASP A 31 0.87 7.53 -16.74
CA ASP A 31 -0.51 7.52 -17.25
C ASP A 31 -0.99 6.10 -17.60
N ILE A 32 -0.11 5.25 -18.11
CA ILE A 32 -0.43 3.83 -18.35
C ILE A 32 -0.69 3.11 -17.00
N LEU A 33 0.17 3.31 -16.02
CA LEU A 33 0.04 2.68 -14.72
C LEU A 33 -1.23 3.15 -13.98
N LEU A 34 -1.64 4.41 -14.14
CA LEU A 34 -2.88 4.94 -13.56
C LEU A 34 -4.15 4.29 -14.17
N ARG A 35 -4.06 3.71 -15.36
CA ARG A 35 -5.19 3.02 -16.00
C ARG A 35 -5.33 1.56 -15.59
N LEU A 36 -4.38 1.01 -14.82
CA LEU A 36 -4.51 -0.35 -14.29
C LEU A 36 -5.72 -0.44 -13.37
N PRO A 37 -6.58 -1.46 -13.53
CA PRO A 37 -7.88 -1.48 -12.86
C PRO A 37 -7.80 -1.74 -11.35
N THR A 38 -6.74 -2.42 -10.89
CA THR A 38 -6.65 -2.84 -9.49
C THR A 38 -5.30 -2.52 -8.85
N ALA A 39 -5.29 -2.42 -7.51
CA ALA A 39 -4.05 -2.31 -6.74
C ALA A 39 -3.17 -3.57 -6.88
N GLU A 40 -3.76 -4.72 -7.17
CA GLU A 40 -3.04 -5.97 -7.41
C GLU A 40 -2.25 -5.91 -8.72
N ASP A 41 -2.83 -5.34 -9.78
CA ASP A 41 -2.14 -5.13 -11.05
C ASP A 41 -0.99 -4.14 -10.90
N LEU A 42 -1.16 -3.08 -10.09
CA LEU A 42 -0.05 -2.19 -9.72
C LEU A 42 1.07 -2.94 -8.99
N ALA A 43 0.72 -3.80 -8.04
CA ALA A 43 1.71 -4.60 -7.32
C ALA A 43 2.49 -5.51 -8.28
N ARG A 44 1.82 -6.19 -9.21
CA ARG A 44 2.47 -7.00 -10.25
C ARG A 44 3.39 -6.15 -11.14
N ALA A 45 2.91 -4.99 -11.59
CA ALA A 45 3.72 -4.07 -12.38
C ALA A 45 4.97 -3.60 -11.62
N SER A 46 4.85 -3.31 -10.31
CA SER A 46 5.97 -2.89 -9.47
C SER A 46 7.04 -3.98 -9.29
N MET A 47 6.63 -5.25 -9.36
CA MET A 47 7.57 -6.38 -9.30
C MET A 47 8.29 -6.61 -10.63
N ALA A 48 7.67 -6.26 -11.74
CA ALA A 48 8.21 -6.50 -13.07
C ALA A 48 9.35 -5.54 -13.45
N ASN A 49 9.35 -4.30 -12.95
CA ASN A 49 10.33 -3.28 -13.32
C ASN A 49 10.63 -2.30 -12.19
N ALA A 50 11.91 -2.04 -11.95
CA ALA A 50 12.37 -1.11 -10.91
C ALA A 50 11.90 0.35 -11.15
N SER A 51 11.83 0.79 -12.41
CA SER A 51 11.31 2.11 -12.76
C SER A 51 9.81 2.23 -12.44
N PHE A 52 9.02 1.20 -12.73
CA PHE A 52 7.60 1.16 -12.37
C PHE A 52 7.42 1.21 -10.85
N ARG A 53 8.24 0.44 -10.12
CA ARG A 53 8.23 0.47 -8.64
C ARG A 53 8.47 1.88 -8.11
N ARG A 54 9.45 2.61 -8.67
CA ARG A 54 9.75 3.99 -8.26
C ARG A 54 8.55 4.92 -8.48
N ILE A 55 7.93 4.84 -9.65
CA ILE A 55 6.74 5.65 -9.99
C ILE A 55 5.59 5.31 -9.05
N ILE A 56 5.26 4.02 -8.90
CA ILE A 56 4.14 3.53 -8.08
C ILE A 56 4.33 3.87 -6.60
N ALA A 57 5.57 3.85 -6.08
CA ALA A 57 5.87 4.18 -4.68
C ALA A 57 5.72 5.68 -4.37
N ALA A 58 5.63 6.55 -5.37
CA ALA A 58 5.48 7.98 -5.17
C ALA A 58 4.11 8.31 -4.53
N ARG A 59 4.11 9.11 -3.46
CA ARG A 59 2.88 9.52 -2.77
C ARG A 59 1.89 10.26 -3.69
N SER A 60 2.40 11.04 -4.63
CA SER A 60 1.59 11.75 -5.64
C SER A 60 0.84 10.77 -6.53
N PHE A 61 1.54 9.74 -7.04
CA PHE A 61 0.96 8.68 -7.85
C PHE A 61 -0.15 7.93 -7.08
N LEU A 62 0.14 7.48 -5.87
CA LEU A 62 -0.84 6.74 -5.06
C LEU A 62 -2.09 7.56 -4.73
N ARG A 63 -1.95 8.88 -4.52
CA ARG A 63 -3.12 9.76 -4.35
C ARG A 63 -3.97 9.85 -5.62
N ARG A 64 -3.34 10.03 -6.79
CA ARG A 64 -4.03 10.06 -8.10
C ARG A 64 -4.73 8.74 -8.37
N PHE A 65 -4.02 7.63 -8.16
CA PHE A 65 -4.59 6.29 -8.35
C PHE A 65 -5.83 6.06 -7.48
N ARG A 66 -5.77 6.39 -6.19
CA ARG A 66 -6.92 6.26 -5.26
C ARG A 66 -8.08 7.18 -5.61
N ALA A 67 -7.81 8.33 -6.21
CA ALA A 67 -8.86 9.25 -6.68
C ALA A 67 -9.60 8.68 -7.89
N LEU A 68 -8.89 7.99 -8.79
CA LEU A 68 -9.46 7.35 -9.98
C LEU A 68 -10.14 6.01 -9.67
N HIS A 69 -9.55 5.23 -8.75
CA HIS A 69 -10.00 3.88 -8.37
C HIS A 69 -10.49 3.89 -6.93
N ARG A 70 -11.78 4.04 -6.75
CA ARG A 70 -12.37 3.99 -5.40
C ARG A 70 -12.08 2.63 -4.75
N PRO A 71 -11.59 2.61 -3.49
CA PRO A 71 -11.39 1.36 -2.79
C PRO A 71 -12.73 0.63 -2.64
N PRO A 72 -12.74 -0.71 -2.85
CA PRO A 72 -13.96 -1.48 -2.66
C PRO A 72 -14.37 -1.51 -1.19
N LEU A 73 -15.67 -1.48 -0.94
CA LEU A 73 -16.20 -1.75 0.38
C LEU A 73 -16.08 -3.25 0.66
N LEU A 74 -15.19 -3.62 1.57
CA LEU A 74 -14.99 -5.02 1.97
C LEU A 74 -15.94 -5.44 3.10
N GLY A 75 -16.34 -4.51 3.94
CA GLY A 75 -17.22 -4.72 5.09
C GLY A 75 -17.31 -3.49 5.95
N VAL A 76 -17.92 -3.64 7.10
CA VAL A 76 -18.08 -2.60 8.11
C VAL A 76 -17.56 -3.09 9.46
N LEU A 77 -17.07 -2.17 10.27
CA LEU A 77 -16.77 -2.44 11.67
C LEU A 77 -17.99 -2.13 12.48
N ALA A 78 -18.48 -3.09 13.26
CA ALA A 78 -19.66 -2.94 14.11
C ALA A 78 -19.29 -3.26 15.55
N TYR A 79 -19.98 -2.58 16.47
CA TYR A 79 -19.88 -2.92 17.89
C TYR A 79 -20.75 -4.15 18.18
N ASP A 80 -20.17 -5.10 18.88
CA ASP A 80 -20.94 -6.21 19.43
C ASP A 80 -21.67 -5.74 20.71
N SER A 81 -22.93 -5.35 20.51
CA SER A 81 -23.78 -4.89 21.61
C SER A 81 -24.25 -6.01 22.55
N SER A 82 -23.98 -7.28 22.22
CA SER A 82 -24.33 -8.42 23.06
C SER A 82 -23.46 -8.52 24.31
N GLN A 83 -22.26 -7.95 24.26
CA GLN A 83 -21.32 -7.92 25.39
C GLN A 83 -21.32 -6.54 26.06
N ARG A 84 -22.21 -6.37 27.04
CA ARG A 84 -22.35 -5.11 27.79
C ARG A 84 -21.08 -4.64 28.52
N ALA A 85 -20.10 -5.50 28.76
CA ALA A 85 -18.89 -5.19 29.48
C ALA A 85 -17.68 -4.82 28.58
N ASN A 86 -17.66 -5.28 27.33
CA ASN A 86 -16.59 -5.00 26.39
C ASN A 86 -17.20 -4.63 25.05
N LEU A 87 -17.04 -3.36 24.64
CA LEU A 87 -17.42 -2.89 23.33
C LEU A 87 -16.48 -3.51 22.28
N SER A 88 -16.59 -4.81 22.07
CA SER A 88 -15.82 -5.54 21.07
C SER A 88 -16.23 -5.06 19.69
N VAL A 89 -15.26 -4.71 18.86
CA VAL A 89 -15.48 -4.33 17.48
C VAL A 89 -15.26 -5.56 16.59
N ALA A 90 -16.30 -5.94 15.85
CA ALA A 90 -16.26 -7.03 14.90
C ALA A 90 -16.26 -6.51 13.46
N PHE A 91 -15.52 -7.18 12.59
CA PHE A 91 -15.59 -6.94 11.15
C PHE A 91 -16.72 -7.75 10.55
N LEU A 92 -17.71 -7.07 9.97
CA LEU A 92 -18.82 -7.68 9.25
C LEU A 92 -18.57 -7.53 7.73
N PRO A 93 -18.38 -8.63 6.98
CA PRO A 93 -18.18 -8.59 5.55
C PRO A 93 -19.36 -7.98 4.80
N ALA A 94 -19.10 -7.24 3.72
CA ALA A 94 -20.14 -6.74 2.83
C ALA A 94 -20.90 -7.89 2.16
N GLN A 95 -22.19 -7.70 1.94
CA GLN A 95 -23.06 -8.65 1.27
C GLN A 95 -23.69 -8.01 0.01
N PRO A 96 -23.45 -8.55 -1.20
CA PRO A 96 -22.56 -9.66 -1.53
C PRO A 96 -21.08 -9.30 -1.34
N PRO A 97 -20.21 -10.27 -1.11
CA PRO A 97 -18.79 -9.99 -0.90
C PRO A 97 -18.14 -9.46 -2.20
N HIS A 98 -17.33 -8.43 -2.06
CA HIS A 98 -16.55 -7.92 -3.19
C HIS A 98 -15.48 -8.96 -3.63
N PRO A 99 -15.16 -9.10 -4.94
CA PRO A 99 -14.13 -10.04 -5.41
C PRO A 99 -12.77 -9.87 -4.71
N ALA A 100 -12.39 -8.64 -4.36
CA ALA A 100 -11.16 -8.37 -3.61
C ALA A 100 -11.22 -8.81 -2.14
N ALA A 101 -12.41 -9.17 -1.62
CA ALA A 101 -12.54 -9.64 -0.24
C ALA A 101 -11.77 -10.95 0.02
N ALA A 102 -11.72 -11.83 -0.98
CA ALA A 102 -10.94 -13.08 -0.88
C ALA A 102 -9.45 -12.80 -0.72
N ALA A 103 -8.90 -11.85 -1.48
CA ALA A 103 -7.48 -11.45 -1.36
C ALA A 103 -7.19 -10.77 -0.01
N ALA A 104 -8.14 -9.99 0.52
CA ALA A 104 -8.00 -9.32 1.80
C ALA A 104 -8.28 -10.24 3.01
N ALA A 105 -8.94 -11.37 2.83
CA ALA A 105 -9.42 -12.24 3.91
C ALA A 105 -8.31 -12.65 4.89
N HIS A 106 -7.14 -13.03 4.37
CA HIS A 106 -6.00 -13.42 5.20
C HIS A 106 -5.50 -12.25 6.08
N THR A 107 -5.45 -11.04 5.52
CA THR A 107 -5.03 -9.83 6.26
C THR A 107 -6.06 -9.46 7.31
N LEU A 108 -7.34 -9.49 6.94
CA LEU A 108 -8.45 -9.18 7.86
C LEU A 108 -8.57 -10.21 8.99
N ALA A 109 -8.32 -11.49 8.72
CA ALA A 109 -8.33 -12.54 9.74
C ALA A 109 -7.22 -12.38 10.79
N ARG A 110 -6.13 -11.68 10.47
CA ARG A 110 -5.03 -11.38 11.41
C ARG A 110 -5.19 -10.05 12.11
N ALA A 111 -6.10 -9.21 11.66
CA ALA A 111 -6.36 -7.91 12.26
C ALA A 111 -7.05 -8.08 13.62
N ASP A 112 -6.63 -7.29 14.57
CA ASP A 112 -7.26 -7.21 15.89
C ASP A 112 -7.98 -5.87 16.04
N PHE A 113 -9.20 -5.81 15.53
CA PHE A 113 -10.02 -4.60 15.58
C PHE A 113 -10.53 -4.28 17.01
N SER A 114 -10.46 -5.24 17.93
CA SER A 114 -10.75 -5.00 19.35
C SER A 114 -9.59 -4.32 20.07
N CYS A 115 -8.42 -4.21 19.42
CA CYS A 115 -7.19 -3.68 20.01
C CYS A 115 -6.80 -4.36 21.34
N SER A 116 -7.01 -5.68 21.45
CA SER A 116 -6.75 -6.48 22.67
C SER A 116 -5.28 -6.49 23.09
N PHE A 117 -4.39 -6.00 22.25
CA PHE A 117 -2.94 -5.84 22.53
C PHE A 117 -2.62 -4.59 23.36
N LEU A 118 -3.59 -3.73 23.64
CA LEU A 118 -3.42 -2.60 24.55
C LEU A 118 -3.33 -3.05 26.01
N PRO A 119 -2.62 -2.30 26.87
CA PRO A 119 -2.69 -2.51 28.30
C PRO A 119 -4.11 -2.26 28.82
N SER A 120 -4.67 -3.21 29.56
CA SER A 120 -6.02 -3.14 30.13
C SER A 120 -7.06 -2.82 29.04
N PRO A 121 -7.22 -3.70 28.04
CA PRO A 121 -8.03 -3.42 26.84
C PRO A 121 -9.49 -3.12 27.18
N GLU A 122 -10.01 -3.63 28.31
CA GLU A 122 -11.37 -3.39 28.80
C GLU A 122 -11.65 -1.93 29.17
N LEU A 123 -10.61 -1.14 29.37
CA LEU A 123 -10.73 0.28 29.74
C LEU A 123 -10.79 1.21 28.53
N TRP A 124 -10.58 0.69 27.32
CA TRP A 124 -10.50 1.51 26.11
C TRP A 124 -11.80 1.44 25.31
N ILE A 125 -12.26 2.61 24.87
CA ILE A 125 -13.43 2.78 24.03
C ILE A 125 -12.96 3.29 22.68
N ASN A 126 -13.44 2.67 21.61
CA ASN A 126 -13.14 3.14 20.26
C ASN A 126 -13.93 4.41 19.97
N CYS A 127 -13.22 5.47 19.54
CA CYS A 127 -13.81 6.76 19.20
C CYS A 127 -13.96 6.95 17.71
N ASP A 128 -12.97 6.50 16.90
CA ASP A 128 -12.96 6.72 15.46
C ASP A 128 -12.04 5.69 14.77
N PHE A 129 -12.32 5.46 13.47
CA PHE A 129 -11.46 4.70 12.58
C PHE A 129 -11.13 5.55 11.36
N ARG A 130 -9.84 5.81 11.14
CA ARG A 130 -9.39 6.59 10.00
C ARG A 130 -8.08 6.07 9.44
N ASP A 131 -7.99 5.94 8.12
CA ASP A 131 -6.77 5.55 7.40
C ASP A 131 -6.12 4.25 7.94
N GLY A 132 -6.96 3.26 8.28
CA GLY A 132 -6.51 1.97 8.82
C GLY A 132 -6.08 2.01 10.29
N ARG A 133 -6.34 3.11 11.01
CA ARG A 133 -6.03 3.28 12.42
C ARG A 133 -7.28 3.50 13.24
N ALA A 134 -7.25 3.01 14.46
CA ALA A 134 -8.28 3.25 15.47
C ALA A 134 -7.82 4.32 16.46
N LEU A 135 -8.69 5.27 16.76
CA LEU A 135 -8.53 6.20 17.86
C LEU A 135 -9.35 5.67 19.04
N LEU A 136 -8.69 5.45 20.16
CA LEU A 136 -9.33 5.01 21.38
C LEU A 136 -9.16 6.04 22.49
N SER A 137 -10.15 6.13 23.38
CA SER A 137 -10.06 6.88 24.62
C SER A 137 -10.25 5.95 25.82
N LYS A 138 -9.65 6.30 26.93
CA LYS A 138 -9.83 5.55 28.17
C LYS A 138 -11.19 5.88 28.79
N HIS A 139 -11.90 4.85 29.24
CA HIS A 139 -13.21 5.02 29.87
C HIS A 139 -13.12 5.96 31.08
N GLY A 140 -13.99 6.96 31.13
CA GLY A 140 -14.00 7.98 32.20
C GLY A 140 -13.08 9.17 32.00
N ASP A 141 -12.21 9.16 30.96
CA ASP A 141 -11.27 10.25 30.71
C ASP A 141 -11.05 10.45 29.18
N PHE A 142 -12.02 11.11 28.55
CA PHE A 142 -12.07 11.25 27.10
C PHE A 142 -11.00 12.16 26.47
N LEU A 143 -10.28 12.96 27.26
CA LEU A 143 -9.37 13.96 26.71
C LEU A 143 -7.90 13.75 27.12
N SER A 144 -7.64 13.10 28.24
CA SER A 144 -6.28 12.99 28.78
C SER A 144 -5.56 11.71 28.40
N ASN A 145 -6.32 10.65 28.06
CA ASN A 145 -5.75 9.35 27.70
C ASN A 145 -6.32 8.89 26.36
N LEU A 146 -5.56 9.17 25.31
CA LEU A 146 -5.86 8.73 23.95
C LEU A 146 -4.80 7.75 23.47
N ALA A 147 -5.20 6.77 22.70
CA ALA A 147 -4.31 5.85 22.00
C ALA A 147 -4.66 5.79 20.52
N VAL A 148 -3.64 5.82 19.67
CA VAL A 148 -3.80 5.55 18.22
C VAL A 148 -3.27 4.16 17.95
N CYS A 149 -4.15 3.27 17.51
CA CYS A 149 -3.84 1.87 17.28
C CYS A 149 -3.82 1.54 15.79
N ASP A 150 -2.92 0.63 15.42
CA ASP A 150 -2.92 -0.04 14.11
C ASP A 150 -3.37 -1.49 14.33
N PRO A 151 -4.64 -1.81 14.06
CA PRO A 151 -5.19 -3.15 14.27
C PRO A 151 -4.53 -4.23 13.40
N LEU A 152 -4.02 -3.86 12.22
CA LEU A 152 -3.38 -4.80 11.29
C LEU A 152 -1.99 -5.23 11.77
N HIS A 153 -1.24 -4.30 12.35
CA HIS A 153 0.12 -4.53 12.80
C HIS A 153 0.24 -4.69 14.31
N ARG A 154 -0.86 -4.58 15.05
CA ARG A 154 -0.95 -4.67 16.52
C ARG A 154 0.03 -3.74 17.21
N ARG A 155 0.02 -2.47 16.82
CA ARG A 155 0.87 -1.40 17.36
C ARG A 155 0.01 -0.26 17.86
N TYR A 156 0.53 0.47 18.87
CA TYR A 156 -0.13 1.67 19.39
C TYR A 156 0.89 2.75 19.77
N LEU A 157 0.39 3.99 19.83
CA LEU A 157 1.07 5.19 20.30
C LEU A 157 0.22 5.87 21.35
#